data_ef732c49bb0949af851625fb8c6127f9
#
_entry.id   ef732c49bb0949af851625fb8c6127f9
#
_cell.length_a   1.000
_cell.length_b   1.000
_cell.length_c   1.000
_cell.angle_alpha   90.00
_cell.angle_beta   90.00
_cell.angle_gamma   90.00
#
_symmetry.space_group_name_H-M   'P 1'
#
loop_
_entity.id
_entity.type
_entity.pdbx_description
1 polymer ?
#
loop_
_entity_poly.entity_id
_entity_poly.type
_entity_poly.pdbx_seq_one_letter_code
_entity_poly.pdbx_strand_id
1 'polypeptide(L)'
;MTAVLNLIDNVVSLYIWILFFAVITSWLINFNVINTSNRAVYVIVDVLYKLTEPALRPIRRILPNMGGLDLSPVVLILILWFIRDLLFDIARGSAGH
;
A
#
# COMPACT_ATOMS: atom_id res chain seq x y z
N MET A 1 13.12 -20.14 10.45
CA MET A 1 11.74 -19.60 10.33
C MET A 1 11.64 -18.14 10.76
N THR A 2 12.25 -17.78 11.91
CA THR A 2 12.20 -16.40 12.40
C THR A 2 12.80 -15.41 11.41
N ALA A 3 13.92 -15.77 10.76
CA ALA A 3 14.55 -14.88 9.77
C ALA A 3 13.62 -14.65 8.57
N VAL A 4 12.91 -15.67 8.13
CA VAL A 4 11.97 -15.57 7.02
C VAL A 4 10.80 -14.66 7.42
N LEU A 5 10.26 -14.84 8.62
CA LEU A 5 9.17 -14.01 9.11
C LEU A 5 9.58 -12.55 9.24
N ASN A 6 10.80 -12.31 9.73
CA ASN A 6 11.33 -10.94 9.82
C ASN A 6 11.50 -10.31 8.46
N LEU A 7 11.94 -11.08 7.48
CA LEU A 7 12.07 -10.58 6.11
C LEU A 7 10.71 -10.22 5.53
N ILE A 8 9.73 -11.10 5.73
CA ILE A 8 8.36 -10.83 5.27
C ILE A 8 7.81 -9.56 5.92
N ASP A 9 8.01 -9.44 7.25
CA ASP A 9 7.55 -8.26 7.97
C ASP A 9 8.20 -6.98 7.44
N ASN A 10 9.51 -7.01 7.21
CA ASN A 10 10.22 -5.84 6.70
C ASN A 10 9.75 -5.46 5.29
N VAL A 11 9.55 -6.44 4.42
CA VAL A 11 9.08 -6.19 3.06
C VAL A 11 7.66 -5.63 3.07
N VAL A 12 6.77 -6.24 3.86
CA VAL A 12 5.40 -5.78 3.97
C VAL A 12 5.34 -4.37 4.54
N SER A 13 6.12 -4.11 5.60
CA SER A 13 6.17 -2.79 6.22
C SER A 13 6.66 -1.72 5.24
N LEU A 14 7.71 -2.03 4.49
CA LEU A 14 8.23 -1.11 3.49
C LEU A 14 7.17 -0.80 2.44
N TYR A 15 6.48 -1.81 1.96
CA TYR A 15 5.44 -1.62 0.95
C TYR A 15 4.27 -0.82 1.50
N ILE A 16 3.90 -1.05 2.76
CA ILE A 16 2.83 -0.28 3.42
C ILE A 16 3.22 1.21 3.49
N TRP A 17 4.48 1.52 3.81
CA TRP A 17 4.95 2.90 3.80
C TRP A 17 4.85 3.52 2.41
N ILE A 18 5.21 2.78 1.37
CA ILE A 18 5.09 3.23 -0.02
C ILE A 18 3.62 3.52 -0.34
N LEU A 19 2.72 2.64 0.05
CA LEU A 19 1.28 2.83 -0.16
C LEU A 19 0.75 4.05 0.60
N PHE A 20 1.24 4.25 1.82
CA PHE A 20 0.86 5.41 2.63
C PHE A 20 1.24 6.71 1.94
N PHE A 21 2.48 6.80 1.44
CA PHE A 21 2.89 7.98 0.70
C PHE A 21 2.10 8.14 -0.60
N ALA A 22 1.78 7.04 -1.25
CA ALA A 22 0.97 7.09 -2.48
C ALA A 22 -0.42 7.64 -2.20
N VAL A 23 -1.04 7.24 -1.11
CA VAL A 23 -2.37 7.73 -0.72
C VAL A 23 -2.34 9.23 -0.43
N ILE A 24 -1.36 9.66 0.36
CA ILE A 24 -1.22 11.08 0.70
C ILE A 24 -1.00 11.90 -0.57
N THR A 25 -0.12 11.43 -1.44
CA THR A 25 0.18 12.12 -2.68
C THR A 25 -1.06 12.24 -3.57
N SER A 26 -1.83 11.16 -3.69
CA SER A 26 -3.06 11.15 -4.48
C SER A 26 -4.06 12.17 -3.95
N TRP A 27 -4.24 12.22 -2.64
CA TRP A 27 -5.17 13.17 -2.02
C TRP A 27 -4.71 14.61 -2.19
N LEU A 28 -3.39 14.86 -2.04
CA LEU A 28 -2.84 16.21 -2.22
C LEU A 28 -3.03 16.71 -3.64
N ILE A 29 -2.91 15.82 -4.63
CA ILE A 29 -3.17 16.16 -6.02
C ILE A 29 -4.64 16.49 -6.22
N ASN A 30 -5.54 15.67 -5.67
CA ASN A 30 -6.98 15.88 -5.80
C ASN A 30 -7.43 17.20 -5.17
N PHE A 31 -6.78 17.62 -4.09
CA PHE A 31 -7.10 18.88 -3.42
C PHE A 31 -6.29 20.07 -3.95
N ASN A 32 -5.54 19.88 -5.03
CA ASN A 32 -4.72 20.93 -5.65
C ASN A 32 -3.66 21.52 -4.71
N VAL A 33 -3.20 20.74 -3.74
CA VAL A 33 -2.12 21.18 -2.85
C VAL A 33 -0.77 21.04 -3.51
N ILE A 34 -0.61 19.97 -4.33
CA ILE A 34 0.63 19.70 -5.05
C ILE A 34 0.46 20.06 -6.51
N ASN A 35 1.47 20.71 -7.07
CA ASN A 35 1.49 21.07 -8.48
C ASN A 35 2.25 20.01 -9.28
N THR A 36 1.52 19.20 -10.06
CA THR A 36 2.12 18.14 -10.87
C THR A 36 2.83 18.67 -12.11
N SER A 37 2.72 19.94 -12.43
CA SER A 37 3.50 20.53 -13.51
C SER A 37 4.97 20.71 -13.14
N ASN A 38 5.31 20.67 -11.85
CA ASN A 38 6.69 20.61 -11.40
C ASN A 38 7.28 19.26 -11.76
N ARG A 39 8.40 19.25 -12.48
CA ARG A 39 9.00 18.02 -12.98
C ARG A 39 9.41 17.07 -11.87
N ALA A 40 10.00 17.59 -10.79
CA ALA A 40 10.41 16.73 -9.67
C ALA A 40 9.21 16.08 -9.01
N VAL A 41 8.14 16.82 -8.80
CA VAL A 41 6.90 16.29 -8.23
C VAL A 41 6.31 15.23 -9.15
N TYR A 42 6.27 15.52 -10.45
CA TYR A 42 5.73 14.56 -11.43
C TYR A 42 6.48 13.24 -11.41
N VAL A 43 7.83 13.29 -11.34
CA VAL A 43 8.65 12.08 -11.32
C VAL A 43 8.36 11.25 -10.07
N ILE A 44 8.28 11.90 -8.91
CA ILE A 44 7.98 11.20 -7.66
C ILE A 44 6.60 10.53 -7.72
N VAL A 45 5.60 11.25 -8.20
CA VAL A 45 4.24 10.72 -8.34
C VAL A 45 4.22 9.54 -9.29
N ASP A 46 4.92 9.66 -10.42
CA ASP A 46 4.97 8.60 -11.42
C ASP A 46 5.62 7.33 -10.87
N VAL A 47 6.71 7.48 -10.12
CA VAL A 47 7.39 6.33 -9.49
C VAL A 47 6.47 5.66 -8.48
N LEU A 48 5.83 6.43 -7.62
CA LEU A 48 4.88 5.88 -6.64
C LEU A 48 3.74 5.13 -7.34
N TYR A 49 3.21 5.72 -8.41
CA TYR A 49 2.14 5.10 -9.19
C TYR A 49 2.59 3.75 -9.76
N LYS A 50 3.77 3.71 -10.37
CA LYS A 50 4.27 2.49 -10.99
C LYS A 50 4.58 1.39 -9.98
N LEU A 51 4.96 1.76 -8.77
CA LEU A 51 5.23 0.79 -7.72
C LEU A 51 3.95 0.23 -7.10
N THR A 52 2.89 1.02 -7.06
CA THR A 52 1.66 0.63 -6.36
C THR A 52 0.56 0.13 -7.29
N GLU A 53 0.53 0.56 -8.54
CA GLU A 53 -0.56 0.25 -9.47
C GLU A 53 -0.76 -1.25 -9.69
N PRO A 54 0.29 -2.07 -9.87
CA PRO A 54 0.08 -3.50 -10.09
C PRO A 54 -0.70 -4.18 -8.96
N ALA A 55 -0.50 -3.74 -7.72
CA ALA A 55 -1.22 -4.29 -6.58
C ALA A 55 -2.60 -3.65 -6.39
N LEU A 56 -2.74 -2.38 -6.76
CA LEU A 56 -3.99 -1.64 -6.56
C LEU A 56 -5.03 -1.93 -7.63
N ARG A 57 -4.60 -2.30 -8.82
CA ARG A 57 -5.52 -2.49 -9.95
C ARG A 57 -6.62 -3.50 -9.67
N PRO A 58 -6.34 -4.71 -9.14
CA PRO A 58 -7.40 -5.67 -8.82
C PRO A 58 -8.37 -5.13 -7.78
N ILE A 59 -7.88 -4.37 -6.82
CA ILE A 59 -8.70 -3.81 -5.75
C ILE A 59 -9.64 -2.74 -6.30
N ARG A 60 -9.16 -1.90 -7.21
CA ARG A 60 -10.01 -0.88 -7.83
C ARG A 60 -11.15 -1.47 -8.64
N ARG A 61 -10.96 -2.66 -9.20
CA ARG A 61 -12.02 -3.33 -9.95
C ARG A 61 -13.15 -3.77 -9.05
N ILE A 62 -12.87 -4.05 -7.78
CA ILE A 62 -13.85 -4.52 -6.82
C ILE A 62 -14.56 -3.35 -6.14
N LEU A 63 -13.82 -2.27 -5.87
CA LEU A 63 -14.35 -1.14 -5.12
C LEU A 63 -15.25 -0.27 -5.98
N PRO A 64 -16.38 0.21 -5.41
CA PRO A 64 -17.21 1.19 -6.11
C PRO A 64 -16.52 2.54 -6.21
N ASN A 65 -17.00 3.37 -7.14
CA ASN A 65 -16.49 4.73 -7.28
C ASN A 65 -16.93 5.55 -6.08
N MET A 66 -15.97 6.11 -5.35
CA MET A 66 -16.21 6.80 -4.08
C MET A 66 -15.96 8.30 -4.20
N GLY A 67 -16.59 8.91 -5.20
CA GLY A 67 -16.59 10.37 -5.31
C GLY A 67 -15.26 11.00 -5.67
N GLY A 68 -14.41 10.28 -6.40
CA GLY A 68 -13.13 10.81 -6.84
C GLY A 68 -11.96 10.56 -5.90
N LEU A 69 -12.22 10.12 -4.67
CA LEU A 69 -11.15 9.73 -3.76
C LEU A 69 -10.80 8.26 -3.98
N ASP A 70 -9.51 7.99 -4.10
CA ASP A 70 -9.03 6.63 -4.28
C ASP A 70 -8.75 6.01 -2.92
N LEU A 71 -9.62 5.09 -2.49
CA LEU A 71 -9.47 4.38 -1.23
C LEU A 71 -8.80 3.01 -1.41
N SER A 72 -8.43 2.66 -2.65
CA SER A 72 -7.79 1.37 -2.92
C SER A 72 -6.51 1.17 -2.12
N PRO A 73 -5.62 2.16 -1.97
CA PRO A 73 -4.42 1.96 -1.15
C PRO A 73 -4.74 1.66 0.30
N VAL A 74 -5.77 2.29 0.86
CA VAL A 74 -6.18 2.05 2.25
C VAL A 74 -6.65 0.61 2.41
N VAL A 75 -7.48 0.12 1.48
CA VAL A 75 -7.96 -1.26 1.49
C VAL A 75 -6.79 -2.23 1.39
N LEU A 76 -5.84 -1.95 0.50
CA LEU A 76 -4.68 -2.82 0.34
C LEU A 76 -3.83 -2.86 1.62
N ILE A 77 -3.65 -1.73 2.28
CA ILE A 77 -2.91 -1.68 3.54
C ILE A 77 -3.58 -2.57 4.58
N LEU A 78 -4.90 -2.49 4.69
CA LEU A 78 -5.65 -3.33 5.63
C LEU A 78 -5.52 -4.80 5.30
N ILE A 79 -5.56 -5.15 4.02
CA ILE A 79 -5.39 -6.53 3.58
C ILE A 79 -3.98 -7.03 3.92
N LEU A 80 -2.95 -6.22 3.66
CA LEU A 80 -1.58 -6.60 3.97
C LEU A 80 -1.37 -6.79 5.46
N TRP A 81 -1.93 -5.93 6.29
CA TRP A 81 -1.86 -6.09 7.74
C TRP A 81 -2.53 -7.38 8.19
N PHE A 82 -3.71 -7.68 7.64
CA PHE A 82 -4.42 -8.90 7.96
C PHE A 82 -3.60 -10.14 7.57
N ILE A 83 -3.05 -10.15 6.36
CA ILE A 83 -2.24 -11.28 5.89
C ILE A 83 -1.01 -11.45 6.76
N ARG A 84 -0.33 -10.35 7.08
CA ARG A 84 0.85 -10.39 7.94
C ARG A 84 0.51 -10.98 9.30
N ASP A 85 -0.55 -10.49 9.94
CA ASP A 85 -0.97 -10.98 11.25
C ASP A 85 -1.37 -12.45 11.18
N LEU A 86 -2.06 -12.85 10.12
CA LEU A 86 -2.45 -14.24 9.93
C LEU A 86 -1.23 -15.15 9.80
N LEU A 87 -0.22 -14.73 9.04
CA LEU A 87 1.01 -15.50 8.89
C LEU A 87 1.74 -15.66 10.22
N PHE A 88 1.82 -14.60 11.00
CA PHE A 88 2.44 -14.67 12.32
C PHE A 88 1.65 -15.56 13.27
N ASP A 89 0.33 -15.49 13.23
CA ASP A 89 -0.52 -16.36 14.05
C ASP A 89 -0.33 -17.84 13.69
N ILE A 90 -0.31 -18.15 12.40
CA ILE A 90 -0.10 -19.51 11.94
C ILE A 90 1.27 -20.01 12.38
N ALA A 91 2.29 -19.18 12.22
CA ALA A 91 3.65 -19.55 12.61
C ALA A 91 3.76 -19.80 14.13
N ARG A 92 3.13 -18.94 14.93
CA ARG A 92 3.11 -19.13 16.38
C ARG A 92 2.32 -20.37 16.77
N GLY A 93 1.16 -20.56 16.13
CA GLY A 93 0.33 -21.74 16.38
C GLY A 93 1.06 -23.02 16.07
N SER A 94 1.78 -23.06 14.95
CA SER A 94 2.60 -24.23 14.60
C SER A 94 3.74 -24.46 15.58
N ALA A 95 4.36 -23.40 16.08
CA ALA A 95 5.49 -23.50 16.99
C ALA A 95 5.06 -23.70 18.43
N GLY A 96 3.91 -23.14 18.81
CA GLY A 96 3.43 -23.14 20.19
C GLY A 96 2.60 -24.34 20.58
N HIS A 97 2.21 -25.13 19.62
CA HIS A 97 1.38 -26.30 19.85
C HIS A 97 2.07 -27.54 19.35
#